data_366149164bc39d88c4806733e099c1bc
#
_entry.id   366149164bc39d88c4806733e099c1bc
#
_cell.length_a   1.000
_cell.length_b   1.000
_cell.length_c   1.000
_cell.angle_alpha   90.00
_cell.angle_beta   90.00
_cell.angle_gamma   90.00
#
_symmetry.space_group_name_H-M   'P 1'
#
loop_
_entity.id
_entity.type
_entity.pdbx_description
1 polymer ?
#
loop_
_entity_poly.entity_id
_entity_poly.type
_entity_poly.pdbx_seq_one_letter_code
_entity_poly.pdbx_strand_id
1 'polypeptide(L)'
;MSVTVSIPTPLRGFTAGQDTIQLSGHTVGEVLDGLLAAHVGLKRHLLQDDGRLRNFVNLYLNETDIRHLSSTATPVQSGDVLTIVPSIAGGSPALGSEVALSHAEVLRYSRHLLLPEVGIAGQRKLKSARVLTVGAGGLGSPLSLYLAAAGVGTIGIVDFDVVDLTNLQRQIVHGTSTLGQPKLESAEARLGDVNPNVRIEKHETRLTSQNALEILGEYDIIVDGTDNFPTRYLVNDACVLLGKPNVYGSIFRFEGQASVFDSRQGPCYRCLYSEPPPPGLVPSCAEGGVLGVLPGIIGSIQALETIKWIIGAGDSLVGRLLLFDALKLRFRELQLRKDPSCPICGEQPTIRELIDYEAFCGIGAEPAYDGPEVTAEELSREMQQKGPELVLIDVREPHEWEIAHIEGARLIPLGQLPERLGELDGHAEIVTHCHHGVRSMKALQLLKGAGFSRVRSLAGGIDAWADRIEVGMPRY
;
A
#
# COMPACT_ATOMS: atom_id res chain seq x y z
N MET A 1 38.03 17.64 11.30
CA MET A 1 37.29 16.80 10.36
C MET A 1 35.89 17.42 10.21
N SER A 2 35.27 17.38 9.04
CA SER A 2 33.93 17.97 8.84
C SER A 2 32.87 16.90 9.11
N VAL A 3 31.96 17.15 10.04
CA VAL A 3 30.87 16.27 10.47
C VAL A 3 29.55 16.98 10.25
N THR A 4 28.55 16.26 9.74
CA THR A 4 27.19 16.76 9.58
C THR A 4 26.38 16.48 10.85
N VAL A 5 25.88 17.52 11.51
CA VAL A 5 24.97 17.36 12.66
C VAL A 5 23.55 17.49 12.19
N SER A 6 22.74 16.44 12.38
CA SER A 6 21.31 16.41 12.09
C SER A 6 20.50 16.97 13.26
N ILE A 7 19.74 18.02 13.00
CA ILE A 7 18.95 18.74 14.00
C ILE A 7 17.49 18.32 13.90
N PRO A 8 16.91 17.70 14.93
CA PRO A 8 15.52 17.30 14.94
C PRO A 8 14.60 18.50 14.97
N THR A 9 13.41 18.37 14.36
CA THR A 9 12.43 19.45 14.19
C THR A 9 12.20 20.33 15.43
N PRO A 10 12.06 19.79 16.66
CA PRO A 10 11.83 20.62 17.86
C PRO A 10 13.00 21.53 18.24
N LEU A 11 14.16 21.27 17.71
CA LEU A 11 15.38 22.07 18.01
C LEU A 11 15.76 23.04 16.91
N ARG A 12 15.13 22.96 15.71
CA ARG A 12 15.42 23.81 14.56
C ARG A 12 15.15 25.31 14.81
N GLY A 13 14.18 25.61 15.70
CA GLY A 13 13.94 27.00 16.13
C GLY A 13 15.15 27.67 16.80
N PHE A 14 16.09 26.89 17.33
CA PHE A 14 17.34 27.37 17.95
C PHE A 14 18.53 27.39 16.98
N THR A 15 18.35 26.88 15.75
CA THR A 15 19.38 26.78 14.71
C THR A 15 18.98 27.57 13.45
N ALA A 16 18.19 28.62 13.60
CA ALA A 16 17.68 29.44 12.50
C ALA A 16 16.94 28.61 11.40
N GLY A 17 16.23 27.55 11.80
CA GLY A 17 15.48 26.69 10.89
C GLY A 17 16.30 25.60 10.19
N GLN A 18 17.60 25.54 10.42
CA GLN A 18 18.47 24.54 9.78
C GLN A 18 18.21 23.14 10.34
N ASP A 19 18.09 22.17 9.45
CA ASP A 19 17.94 20.74 9.77
C ASP A 19 19.27 19.99 9.82
N THR A 20 20.29 20.55 9.18
CA THR A 20 21.67 20.03 9.18
C THR A 20 22.67 21.17 9.35
N ILE A 21 23.74 20.93 10.11
CA ILE A 21 24.81 21.90 10.34
C ILE A 21 26.14 21.19 10.16
N GLN A 22 27.05 21.78 9.37
CA GLN A 22 28.41 21.28 9.19
C GLN A 22 29.30 21.87 10.27
N LEU A 23 29.96 20.99 11.05
CA LEU A 23 30.86 21.40 12.12
C LEU A 23 32.20 20.64 12.01
N SER A 24 33.24 21.21 12.60
CA SER A 24 34.58 20.60 12.65
C SER A 24 34.89 20.12 14.06
N GLY A 25 35.46 18.94 14.17
CA GLY A 25 35.93 18.39 15.45
C GLY A 25 36.65 17.06 15.24
N HIS A 26 37.28 16.53 16.29
CA HIS A 26 37.98 15.24 16.31
C HIS A 26 37.22 14.21 17.13
N THR A 27 36.30 14.66 17.98
CA THR A 27 35.44 13.80 18.81
C THR A 27 33.99 14.30 18.76
N VAL A 28 33.03 13.42 19.12
CA VAL A 28 31.62 13.79 19.27
C VAL A 28 31.45 14.97 20.23
N GLY A 29 32.23 15.02 21.32
CA GLY A 29 32.22 16.12 22.28
C GLY A 29 32.61 17.44 21.67
N GLU A 30 33.73 17.50 20.92
CA GLU A 30 34.20 18.72 20.24
C GLU A 30 33.14 19.23 19.20
N VAL A 31 32.52 18.30 18.47
CA VAL A 31 31.42 18.65 17.51
C VAL A 31 30.21 19.22 18.24
N LEU A 32 29.85 18.61 19.39
CA LEU A 32 28.73 19.09 20.22
C LEU A 32 29.07 20.47 20.83
N ASP A 33 30.26 20.69 21.32
CA ASP A 33 30.71 21.97 21.87
C ASP A 33 30.70 23.06 20.80
N GLY A 34 31.14 22.74 19.59
CA GLY A 34 31.05 23.63 18.43
C GLY A 34 29.58 24.00 18.08
N LEU A 35 28.67 23.02 18.14
CA LEU A 35 27.25 23.28 17.94
C LEU A 35 26.67 24.23 19.00
N LEU A 36 27.01 23.98 20.27
CA LEU A 36 26.52 24.77 21.39
C LEU A 36 27.12 26.18 21.46
N ALA A 37 28.35 26.35 20.97
CA ALA A 37 28.99 27.66 20.83
C ALA A 37 28.29 28.49 19.72
N ALA A 38 27.96 27.88 18.59
CA ALA A 38 27.27 28.54 17.49
C ALA A 38 25.78 28.80 17.81
N HIS A 39 25.16 27.94 18.61
CA HIS A 39 23.72 27.97 18.90
C HIS A 39 23.45 27.84 20.40
N VAL A 40 23.75 28.92 21.15
CA VAL A 40 23.69 28.94 22.63
C VAL A 40 22.31 28.54 23.19
N GLY A 41 21.24 28.82 22.44
CA GLY A 41 19.87 28.40 22.81
C GLY A 41 19.67 26.89 22.97
N LEU A 42 20.47 26.07 22.29
CA LEU A 42 20.42 24.60 22.38
C LEU A 42 20.92 24.06 23.73
N LYS A 43 21.80 24.79 24.40
CA LYS A 43 22.48 24.32 25.62
C LYS A 43 21.49 23.80 26.66
N ARG A 44 20.47 24.57 26.98
CA ARG A 44 19.43 24.23 27.98
C ARG A 44 18.59 23.01 27.60
N HIS A 45 18.53 22.67 26.31
CA HIS A 45 17.75 21.55 25.78
C HIS A 45 18.56 20.25 25.70
N LEU A 46 19.87 20.37 25.54
CA LEU A 46 20.76 19.23 25.37
C LEU A 46 21.54 18.88 26.62
N LEU A 47 21.91 19.88 27.43
CA LEU A 47 22.75 19.67 28.61
C LEU A 47 21.99 19.93 29.93
N GLN A 48 22.42 19.24 30.98
CA GLN A 48 22.09 19.54 32.38
C GLN A 48 22.94 20.71 32.87
N ASP A 49 22.65 21.22 34.09
CA ASP A 49 23.38 22.35 34.66
C ASP A 49 24.85 21.98 35.00
N ASP A 50 25.15 20.68 35.15
CA ASP A 50 26.46 20.14 35.36
C ASP A 50 27.25 19.88 34.06
N GLY A 51 26.69 20.24 32.89
CA GLY A 51 27.32 20.09 31.58
C GLY A 51 27.18 18.70 30.93
N ARG A 52 26.55 17.73 31.61
CA ARG A 52 26.28 16.41 31.04
C ARG A 52 25.07 16.43 30.12
N LEU A 53 25.01 15.54 29.11
CA LEU A 53 23.83 15.33 28.31
C LEU A 53 22.63 14.98 29.19
N ARG A 54 21.48 15.54 28.85
CA ARG A 54 20.22 15.18 29.52
C ARG A 54 19.85 13.73 29.23
N ASN A 55 19.33 13.02 30.22
CA ASN A 55 18.99 11.59 30.13
C ASN A 55 17.95 11.27 29.03
N PHE A 56 17.20 12.27 28.55
CA PHE A 56 16.21 12.14 27.50
C PHE A 56 16.73 12.60 26.12
N VAL A 57 18.05 12.90 26.00
CA VAL A 57 18.73 13.21 24.73
C VAL A 57 19.69 12.09 24.42
N ASN A 58 19.50 11.47 23.25
CA ASN A 58 20.40 10.45 22.73
C ASN A 58 21.16 11.00 21.50
N LEU A 59 22.41 10.61 21.36
CA LEU A 59 23.24 10.95 20.21
C LEU A 59 23.61 9.66 19.46
N TYR A 60 23.51 9.70 18.16
CA TYR A 60 23.92 8.61 17.26
C TYR A 60 25.00 9.10 16.32
N LEU A 61 26.13 8.40 16.28
CA LEU A 61 27.14 8.59 15.25
C LEU A 61 26.88 7.61 14.11
N ASN A 62 26.50 8.13 12.97
CA ASN A 62 25.93 7.35 11.87
C ASN A 62 24.69 6.58 12.35
N GLU A 63 24.73 5.26 12.44
CA GLU A 63 23.62 4.43 12.92
C GLU A 63 23.84 3.88 14.34
N THR A 64 24.94 4.26 15.02
CA THR A 64 25.36 3.68 16.31
C THR A 64 25.17 4.69 17.45
N ASP A 65 24.45 4.31 18.50
CA ASP A 65 24.33 5.09 19.73
C ASP A 65 25.71 5.26 20.36
N ILE A 66 26.10 6.51 20.66
CA ILE A 66 27.44 6.83 21.22
C ILE A 66 27.67 6.18 22.56
N ARG A 67 26.64 5.77 23.31
CA ARG A 67 26.76 5.03 24.58
C ARG A 67 27.34 3.63 24.39
N HIS A 68 27.24 3.06 23.20
CA HIS A 68 27.84 1.79 22.80
C HIS A 68 29.27 1.95 22.23
N LEU A 69 29.73 3.20 22.12
CA LEU A 69 31.09 3.61 21.72
C LEU A 69 31.80 4.22 22.92
N SER A 70 32.68 5.18 22.67
CA SER A 70 33.39 5.91 23.74
C SER A 70 32.64 7.17 24.22
N SER A 71 31.30 7.20 24.10
CA SER A 71 30.43 8.32 24.44
C SER A 71 30.92 9.62 23.75
N THR A 72 30.96 10.75 24.43
CA THR A 72 31.45 12.03 23.86
C THR A 72 32.93 12.01 23.46
N ALA A 73 33.74 11.06 23.98
CA ALA A 73 35.10 10.85 23.55
C ALA A 73 35.28 10.04 22.26
N THR A 74 34.15 9.59 21.65
CA THR A 74 34.17 8.83 20.38
C THR A 74 34.82 9.66 19.28
N PRO A 75 35.89 9.16 18.62
CA PRO A 75 36.50 9.82 17.47
C PRO A 75 35.51 9.92 16.29
N VAL A 76 35.56 11.03 15.55
CA VAL A 76 34.77 11.24 14.35
C VAL A 76 35.66 11.38 13.11
N GLN A 77 35.12 11.04 11.95
CA GLN A 77 35.79 11.14 10.66
C GLN A 77 35.08 12.18 9.77
N SER A 78 35.74 12.59 8.70
CA SER A 78 35.13 13.48 7.71
C SER A 78 34.06 12.74 6.96
N GLY A 79 32.82 13.32 6.92
CA GLY A 79 31.65 12.72 6.30
C GLY A 79 30.73 11.98 7.28
N ASP A 80 31.10 11.84 8.55
CA ASP A 80 30.23 11.28 9.58
C ASP A 80 28.99 12.16 9.81
N VAL A 81 27.90 11.50 10.24
CA VAL A 81 26.64 12.16 10.61
C VAL A 81 26.37 11.95 12.10
N LEU A 82 26.30 13.05 12.86
CA LEU A 82 25.89 13.04 14.27
C LEU A 82 24.39 13.41 14.37
N THR A 83 23.55 12.46 14.74
CA THR A 83 22.09 12.67 14.88
C THR A 83 21.70 12.89 16.33
N ILE A 84 20.97 13.99 16.59
CA ILE A 84 20.42 14.31 17.90
C ILE A 84 19.00 13.78 17.99
N VAL A 85 18.69 12.94 18.97
CA VAL A 85 17.36 12.37 19.20
C VAL A 85 16.86 12.74 20.61
N PRO A 86 16.12 13.85 20.77
CA PRO A 86 15.51 14.19 22.05
C PRO A 86 14.19 13.44 22.28
N SER A 87 13.81 13.26 23.51
CA SER A 87 12.42 12.93 23.86
C SER A 87 11.53 14.15 23.64
N ILE A 88 10.43 14.03 22.93
CA ILE A 88 9.63 15.16 22.44
C ILE A 88 8.32 15.30 23.18
N ALA A 89 8.00 16.55 23.62
CA ALA A 89 6.67 16.99 24.03
C ALA A 89 6.46 18.44 23.53
N GLY A 90 5.45 18.68 22.68
CA GLY A 90 5.24 19.71 21.70
C GLY A 90 4.87 21.13 22.02
N GLY A 91 4.66 21.93 21.01
CA GLY A 91 3.61 22.93 20.79
C GLY A 91 3.91 24.34 20.28
N SER A 92 3.13 24.82 19.33
CA SER A 92 2.40 26.11 19.16
C SER A 92 2.67 27.04 17.94
N PRO A 93 1.79 28.06 17.59
CA PRO A 93 0.94 28.01 16.39
C PRO A 93 1.02 29.22 15.43
N ALA A 94 0.30 29.23 14.31
CA ALA A 94 -0.17 30.41 13.56
C ALA A 94 -1.41 30.17 12.67
N LEU A 95 -2.14 31.25 12.41
CA LEU A 95 -3.55 31.43 12.04
C LEU A 95 -3.91 31.27 10.55
N GLY A 96 -5.18 30.91 10.31
CA GLY A 96 -6.06 31.40 9.23
C GLY A 96 -6.88 30.40 8.45
N SER A 97 -8.18 30.46 8.54
CA SER A 97 -9.26 30.47 7.55
C SER A 97 -10.63 30.08 8.16
N GLU A 98 -11.71 30.39 7.46
CA GLU A 98 -13.10 30.61 7.90
C GLU A 98 -13.86 29.44 8.57
N VAL A 99 -13.35 28.20 8.57
CA VAL A 99 -14.02 27.06 9.20
C VAL A 99 -13.65 26.99 10.69
N ALA A 100 -14.58 27.39 11.55
CA ALA A 100 -14.38 27.34 13.00
C ALA A 100 -14.43 25.91 13.53
N LEU A 101 -13.59 25.60 14.54
CA LEU A 101 -13.71 24.39 15.33
C LEU A 101 -14.68 24.63 16.49
N SER A 102 -15.60 23.71 16.71
CA SER A 102 -16.45 23.69 17.90
C SER A 102 -15.64 23.36 19.15
N HIS A 103 -16.20 23.63 20.34
CA HIS A 103 -15.56 23.25 21.60
C HIS A 103 -15.30 21.74 21.70
N ALA A 104 -16.24 20.93 21.25
CA ALA A 104 -16.10 19.46 21.21
C ALA A 104 -14.96 19.01 20.27
N GLU A 105 -14.80 19.68 19.12
CA GLU A 105 -13.70 19.41 18.19
C GLU A 105 -12.34 19.84 18.76
N VAL A 106 -12.27 20.96 19.46
CA VAL A 106 -11.05 21.39 20.17
C VAL A 106 -10.64 20.35 21.21
N LEU A 107 -11.58 19.80 21.97
CA LEU A 107 -11.29 18.72 22.91
C LEU A 107 -10.85 17.45 22.19
N ARG A 108 -11.55 17.04 21.13
CA ARG A 108 -11.26 15.83 20.35
C ARG A 108 -9.86 15.89 19.73
N TYR A 109 -9.50 17.01 19.10
CA TYR A 109 -8.24 17.18 18.40
C TYR A 109 -7.15 17.83 19.26
N SER A 110 -7.32 17.93 20.57
CA SER A 110 -6.39 18.61 21.47
C SER A 110 -4.94 18.16 21.29
N ARG A 111 -4.68 16.88 21.01
CA ARG A 111 -3.33 16.35 20.79
C ARG A 111 -2.73 16.83 19.45
N HIS A 112 -3.53 17.00 18.41
CA HIS A 112 -3.12 17.63 17.15
C HIS A 112 -2.85 19.12 17.34
N LEU A 113 -3.72 19.81 18.08
CA LEU A 113 -3.62 21.27 18.29
C LEU A 113 -2.35 21.65 19.05
N LEU A 114 -1.76 20.74 19.83
CA LEU A 114 -0.49 20.92 20.53
C LEU A 114 0.74 20.76 19.62
N LEU A 115 0.59 20.21 18.42
CA LEU A 115 1.68 20.09 17.45
C LEU A 115 1.84 21.42 16.71
N PRO A 116 3.02 22.08 16.73
CA PRO A 116 3.23 23.35 16.05
C PRO A 116 2.90 23.29 14.55
N GLU A 117 3.23 22.15 13.92
CA GLU A 117 3.04 21.91 12.50
C GLU A 117 1.56 21.74 12.12
N VAL A 118 0.70 21.40 13.07
CA VAL A 118 -0.74 21.28 12.88
C VAL A 118 -1.46 22.51 13.44
N GLY A 119 -1.45 22.68 14.75
CA GLY A 119 -2.14 23.77 15.45
C GLY A 119 -3.61 23.92 15.05
N ILE A 120 -4.21 25.04 15.40
CA ILE A 120 -5.58 25.36 14.99
C ILE A 120 -5.69 25.53 13.47
N ALA A 121 -4.67 26.12 12.84
CA ALA A 121 -4.66 26.37 11.40
C ALA A 121 -4.64 25.06 10.58
N GLY A 122 -3.78 24.13 10.94
CA GLY A 122 -3.72 22.82 10.30
C GLY A 122 -5.01 22.02 10.52
N GLN A 123 -5.58 22.04 11.73
CA GLN A 123 -6.84 21.35 12.01
C GLN A 123 -8.03 21.94 11.24
N ARG A 124 -8.04 23.26 11.00
CA ARG A 124 -9.04 23.90 10.14
C ARG A 124 -8.87 23.47 8.68
N LYS A 125 -7.62 23.35 8.18
CA LYS A 125 -7.36 22.80 6.84
C LYS A 125 -7.87 21.36 6.73
N LEU A 126 -7.61 20.51 7.73
CA LEU A 126 -8.15 19.15 7.77
C LEU A 126 -9.68 19.15 7.71
N LYS A 127 -10.33 19.98 8.53
CA LYS A 127 -11.80 20.09 8.56
C LYS A 127 -12.41 20.60 7.25
N SER A 128 -11.70 21.41 6.49
CA SER A 128 -12.18 21.90 5.18
C SER A 128 -11.86 20.98 4.02
N ALA A 129 -10.94 20.03 4.19
CA ALA A 129 -10.48 19.17 3.13
C ALA A 129 -11.51 18.12 2.72
N ARG A 130 -11.51 17.79 1.45
CA ARG A 130 -12.29 16.71 0.83
C ARG A 130 -11.34 15.67 0.26
N VAL A 131 -11.35 14.47 0.79
CA VAL A 131 -10.46 13.38 0.40
C VAL A 131 -11.28 12.22 -0.16
N LEU A 132 -10.93 11.71 -1.34
CA LEU A 132 -11.52 10.52 -1.89
C LEU A 132 -10.61 9.31 -1.66
N THR A 133 -11.17 8.27 -1.08
CA THR A 133 -10.54 6.94 -0.98
C THR A 133 -11.14 6.04 -2.06
N VAL A 134 -10.32 5.54 -2.96
CA VAL A 134 -10.75 4.56 -3.95
C VAL A 134 -10.51 3.17 -3.37
N GLY A 135 -11.60 2.51 -2.97
CA GLY A 135 -11.63 1.23 -2.29
C GLY A 135 -11.75 1.33 -0.75
N ALA A 136 -12.68 0.57 -0.19
CA ALA A 136 -12.86 0.33 1.25
C ALA A 136 -12.22 -0.99 1.71
N GLY A 137 -11.23 -1.47 0.95
CA GLY A 137 -10.52 -2.73 1.17
C GLY A 137 -9.43 -2.66 2.23
N GLY A 138 -8.37 -3.46 2.05
CA GLY A 138 -7.27 -3.57 3.01
C GLY A 138 -6.54 -2.26 3.27
N LEU A 139 -6.16 -1.52 2.22
CA LEU A 139 -5.50 -0.20 2.32
C LEU A 139 -6.49 0.88 2.77
N GLY A 140 -7.71 0.89 2.18
CA GLY A 140 -8.73 1.87 2.49
C GLY A 140 -9.21 1.82 3.95
N SER A 141 -9.19 0.66 4.59
CA SER A 141 -9.62 0.48 5.98
C SER A 141 -8.82 1.31 6.99
N PRO A 142 -7.51 1.11 7.17
CA PRO A 142 -6.72 1.92 8.10
C PRO A 142 -6.62 3.38 7.66
N LEU A 143 -6.53 3.62 6.35
CA LEU A 143 -6.50 4.95 5.77
C LEU A 143 -7.71 5.78 6.19
N SER A 144 -8.92 5.30 5.92
CA SER A 144 -10.16 6.04 6.23
C SER A 144 -10.38 6.22 7.75
N LEU A 145 -10.03 5.21 8.56
CA LEU A 145 -10.08 5.30 10.01
C LEU A 145 -9.20 6.43 10.55
N TYR A 146 -7.94 6.54 10.08
CA TYR A 146 -7.04 7.60 10.52
C TYR A 146 -7.40 8.97 9.96
N LEU A 147 -7.92 9.08 8.73
CA LEU A 147 -8.42 10.34 8.20
C LEU A 147 -9.65 10.84 8.97
N ALA A 148 -10.58 9.93 9.32
CA ALA A 148 -11.73 10.26 10.15
C ALA A 148 -11.31 10.69 11.56
N ALA A 149 -10.41 9.93 12.22
CA ALA A 149 -9.87 10.27 13.53
C ALA A 149 -9.14 11.62 13.53
N ALA A 150 -8.42 11.93 12.46
CA ALA A 150 -7.73 13.22 12.26
C ALA A 150 -8.68 14.39 12.02
N GLY A 151 -9.94 14.14 11.67
CA GLY A 151 -10.94 15.18 11.43
C GLY A 151 -10.86 15.80 10.04
N VAL A 152 -10.57 14.99 9.01
CA VAL A 152 -10.78 15.38 7.61
C VAL A 152 -12.28 15.61 7.40
N GLY A 153 -12.65 16.79 6.91
CA GLY A 153 -14.05 17.23 6.93
C GLY A 153 -14.98 16.37 6.08
N THR A 154 -14.53 15.96 4.90
CA THR A 154 -15.29 15.06 4.01
C THR A 154 -14.39 13.93 3.51
N ILE A 155 -14.85 12.71 3.69
CA ILE A 155 -14.22 11.51 3.15
C ILE A 155 -15.20 10.86 2.17
N GLY A 156 -14.87 10.90 0.88
CA GLY A 156 -15.55 10.11 -0.13
C GLY A 156 -14.97 8.71 -0.19
N ILE A 157 -15.81 7.72 -0.40
CA ILE A 157 -15.39 6.33 -0.57
C ILE A 157 -16.06 5.74 -1.79
N VAL A 158 -15.25 5.25 -2.73
CA VAL A 158 -15.75 4.51 -3.91
C VAL A 158 -15.53 3.01 -3.66
N ASP A 159 -16.60 2.25 -3.59
CA ASP A 159 -16.57 0.78 -3.52
C ASP A 159 -17.95 0.24 -3.97
N PHE A 160 -18.02 -1.00 -4.41
CA PHE A 160 -19.27 -1.63 -4.85
C PHE A 160 -19.44 -3.05 -4.29
N ASP A 161 -18.47 -3.50 -3.47
CA ASP A 161 -18.46 -4.83 -2.91
C ASP A 161 -19.30 -4.93 -1.62
N VAL A 162 -19.54 -6.18 -1.24
CA VAL A 162 -20.07 -6.55 0.08
C VAL A 162 -18.93 -7.02 1.01
N VAL A 163 -19.19 -6.97 2.30
CA VAL A 163 -18.25 -7.49 3.32
C VAL A 163 -18.26 -9.01 3.29
N ASP A 164 -17.11 -9.61 3.02
CA ASP A 164 -16.89 -11.05 3.02
C ASP A 164 -16.02 -11.49 4.19
N LEU A 165 -16.21 -12.71 4.68
CA LEU A 165 -15.46 -13.27 5.80
C LEU A 165 -13.94 -13.29 5.53
N THR A 166 -13.54 -13.62 4.30
CA THR A 166 -12.14 -13.66 3.86
C THR A 166 -11.47 -12.29 3.84
N ASN A 167 -12.26 -11.23 3.91
CA ASN A 167 -11.77 -9.84 3.95
C ASN A 167 -11.37 -9.41 5.37
N LEU A 168 -12.01 -9.94 6.42
CA LEU A 168 -11.91 -9.43 7.79
C LEU A 168 -10.51 -9.53 8.40
N GLN A 169 -9.65 -10.40 7.89
CA GLN A 169 -8.27 -10.52 8.34
C GLN A 169 -7.39 -9.29 8.01
N ARG A 170 -7.87 -8.38 7.11
CA ARG A 170 -7.12 -7.17 6.71
C ARG A 170 -7.99 -5.92 6.53
N GLN A 171 -9.29 -6.04 6.35
CA GLN A 171 -10.22 -4.92 6.13
C GLN A 171 -10.87 -4.50 7.45
N ILE A 172 -10.06 -3.92 8.35
CA ILE A 172 -10.39 -3.65 9.77
C ILE A 172 -11.44 -2.57 10.01
N VAL A 173 -11.89 -1.86 8.99
CA VAL A 173 -13.04 -0.96 9.08
C VAL A 173 -14.35 -1.74 9.16
N HIS A 174 -14.36 -2.98 8.66
CA HIS A 174 -15.49 -3.90 8.70
C HIS A 174 -15.39 -4.85 9.90
N GLY A 175 -16.46 -5.56 10.19
CA GLY A 175 -16.52 -6.54 11.27
C GLY A 175 -17.49 -7.67 10.98
N THR A 176 -17.41 -8.73 11.80
CA THR A 176 -18.28 -9.92 11.66
C THR A 176 -19.78 -9.57 11.67
N SER A 177 -20.17 -8.53 12.40
CA SER A 177 -21.56 -8.05 12.48
C SER A 177 -22.08 -7.43 11.18
N THR A 178 -21.19 -7.13 10.23
CA THR A 178 -21.52 -6.50 8.94
C THR A 178 -21.32 -7.44 7.75
N LEU A 179 -21.10 -8.75 7.97
CA LEU A 179 -20.99 -9.74 6.89
C LEU A 179 -22.20 -9.69 5.97
N GLY A 180 -21.95 -9.68 4.65
CA GLY A 180 -22.97 -9.60 3.60
C GLY A 180 -23.56 -8.21 3.38
N GLN A 181 -23.22 -7.20 4.20
CA GLN A 181 -23.65 -5.83 3.98
C GLN A 181 -22.73 -5.13 2.95
N PRO A 182 -23.21 -4.10 2.24
CA PRO A 182 -22.36 -3.26 1.41
C PRO A 182 -21.20 -2.69 2.22
N LYS A 183 -19.98 -2.73 1.66
CA LYS A 183 -18.77 -2.20 2.33
C LYS A 183 -18.93 -0.74 2.72
N LEU A 184 -19.61 0.05 1.91
CA LEU A 184 -19.83 1.48 2.15
C LEU A 184 -20.70 1.73 3.39
N GLU A 185 -21.77 0.94 3.61
CA GLU A 185 -22.62 1.04 4.80
C GLU A 185 -21.83 0.67 6.07
N SER A 186 -21.07 -0.42 6.01
CA SER A 186 -20.20 -0.86 7.10
C SER A 186 -19.13 0.19 7.43
N ALA A 187 -18.50 0.77 6.42
CA ALA A 187 -17.48 1.81 6.59
C ALA A 187 -18.07 3.11 7.17
N GLU A 188 -19.20 3.60 6.64
CA GLU A 188 -19.88 4.80 7.14
C GLU A 188 -20.23 4.67 8.63
N ALA A 189 -20.84 3.55 9.02
CA ALA A 189 -21.19 3.29 10.41
C ALA A 189 -19.95 3.32 11.33
N ARG A 190 -18.85 2.65 10.91
CA ARG A 190 -17.63 2.56 11.69
C ARG A 190 -16.89 3.90 11.77
N LEU A 191 -16.80 4.65 10.67
CA LEU A 191 -16.15 5.96 10.63
C LEU A 191 -16.95 7.01 11.41
N GLY A 192 -18.29 6.95 11.37
CA GLY A 192 -19.18 7.79 12.18
C GLY A 192 -19.05 7.54 13.69
N ASP A 193 -18.83 6.29 14.11
CA ASP A 193 -18.52 5.94 15.50
C ASP A 193 -17.14 6.48 15.94
N VAL A 194 -16.13 6.42 15.04
CA VAL A 194 -14.81 7.01 15.30
C VAL A 194 -14.90 8.53 15.42
N ASN A 195 -15.61 9.20 14.49
CA ASN A 195 -15.71 10.66 14.48
C ASN A 195 -17.01 11.15 13.82
N PRO A 196 -18.04 11.51 14.59
CA PRO A 196 -19.32 11.98 14.06
C PRO A 196 -19.27 13.36 13.41
N ASN A 197 -18.12 14.08 13.47
CA ASN A 197 -17.96 15.38 12.84
C ASN A 197 -17.47 15.29 11.39
N VAL A 198 -17.17 14.07 10.90
CA VAL A 198 -16.69 13.83 9.53
C VAL A 198 -17.87 13.43 8.66
N ARG A 199 -17.98 14.05 7.49
CA ARG A 199 -18.98 13.69 6.49
C ARG A 199 -18.44 12.56 5.63
N ILE A 200 -19.18 11.45 5.55
CA ILE A 200 -18.90 10.35 4.65
C ILE A 200 -19.77 10.46 3.42
N GLU A 201 -19.16 10.47 2.23
CA GLU A 201 -19.85 10.47 0.95
C GLU A 201 -19.62 9.11 0.26
N LYS A 202 -20.70 8.40 0.01
CA LYS A 202 -20.66 7.03 -0.55
C LYS A 202 -20.85 7.07 -2.06
N HIS A 203 -19.93 6.48 -2.81
CA HIS A 203 -20.03 6.25 -4.23
C HIS A 203 -20.13 4.75 -4.49
N GLU A 204 -21.35 4.21 -4.45
CA GLU A 204 -21.61 2.78 -4.69
C GLU A 204 -21.57 2.48 -6.18
N THR A 205 -20.38 2.46 -6.73
CA THR A 205 -20.15 2.24 -8.14
C THR A 205 -18.76 1.70 -8.40
N ARG A 206 -18.59 0.98 -9.52
CA ARG A 206 -17.27 0.72 -10.07
C ARG A 206 -16.74 2.00 -10.71
N LEU A 207 -15.51 2.36 -10.40
CA LEU A 207 -14.82 3.47 -11.06
C LEU A 207 -14.48 3.07 -12.51
N THR A 208 -14.88 3.89 -13.46
CA THR A 208 -14.71 3.66 -14.90
C THR A 208 -14.28 4.96 -15.59
N SER A 209 -13.88 4.85 -16.87
CA SER A 209 -13.52 6.04 -17.67
C SER A 209 -14.71 7.02 -17.85
N GLN A 210 -15.96 6.56 -17.68
CA GLN A 210 -17.13 7.39 -17.82
C GLN A 210 -17.43 8.25 -16.59
N ASN A 211 -17.10 7.78 -15.38
CA ASN A 211 -17.46 8.45 -14.13
C ASN A 211 -16.28 9.00 -13.33
N ALA A 212 -15.03 8.58 -13.64
CA ALA A 212 -13.88 8.92 -12.82
C ALA A 212 -13.60 10.42 -12.74
N LEU A 213 -13.67 11.16 -13.86
CA LEU A 213 -13.41 12.61 -13.85
C LEU A 213 -14.45 13.38 -13.03
N GLU A 214 -15.72 12.99 -13.09
CA GLU A 214 -16.79 13.58 -12.30
C GLU A 214 -16.57 13.34 -10.82
N ILE A 215 -16.44 12.06 -10.41
CA ILE A 215 -16.28 11.68 -9.00
C ILE A 215 -14.99 12.27 -8.41
N LEU A 216 -13.84 12.06 -9.05
CA LEU A 216 -12.56 12.58 -8.55
C LEU A 216 -12.52 14.11 -8.56
N GLY A 217 -13.25 14.75 -9.48
CA GLY A 217 -13.34 16.20 -9.61
C GLY A 217 -13.84 16.90 -8.35
N GLU A 218 -14.66 16.24 -7.54
CA GLU A 218 -15.24 16.81 -6.32
C GLU A 218 -14.29 16.86 -5.12
N TYR A 219 -13.12 16.21 -5.18
CA TYR A 219 -12.22 16.06 -4.05
C TYR A 219 -10.87 16.76 -4.28
N ASP A 220 -10.22 17.20 -3.20
CA ASP A 220 -8.94 17.88 -3.25
C ASP A 220 -7.76 16.90 -3.44
N ILE A 221 -7.88 15.72 -2.85
CA ILE A 221 -6.86 14.67 -2.80
C ILE A 221 -7.51 13.32 -3.07
N ILE A 222 -6.85 12.53 -3.89
CA ILE A 222 -7.27 11.17 -4.18
C ILE A 222 -6.29 10.21 -3.52
N VAL A 223 -6.80 9.19 -2.84
CA VAL A 223 -5.98 8.14 -2.23
C VAL A 223 -6.32 6.80 -2.86
N ASP A 224 -5.31 6.22 -3.50
CA ASP A 224 -5.42 4.94 -4.20
C ASP A 224 -5.31 3.78 -3.19
N GLY A 225 -6.46 3.19 -2.86
CA GLY A 225 -6.58 1.97 -2.05
C GLY A 225 -6.86 0.71 -2.88
N THR A 226 -6.65 0.76 -4.20
CA THR A 226 -6.99 -0.31 -5.13
C THR A 226 -5.96 -1.44 -5.14
N ASP A 227 -6.38 -2.62 -5.56
CA ASP A 227 -5.59 -3.83 -5.66
C ASP A 227 -5.46 -4.38 -7.10
N ASN A 228 -5.93 -3.62 -8.10
CA ASN A 228 -5.90 -4.03 -9.50
C ASN A 228 -5.31 -2.95 -10.41
N PHE A 229 -4.66 -3.38 -11.48
CA PHE A 229 -3.96 -2.50 -12.40
C PHE A 229 -4.89 -1.55 -13.20
N PRO A 230 -6.03 -1.98 -13.78
CA PRO A 230 -6.91 -1.09 -14.52
C PRO A 230 -7.34 0.13 -13.72
N THR A 231 -7.86 -0.08 -12.51
CA THR A 231 -8.30 1.02 -11.65
C THR A 231 -7.12 1.91 -11.24
N ARG A 232 -5.92 1.35 -11.03
CA ARG A 232 -4.72 2.11 -10.67
C ARG A 232 -4.27 3.05 -11.78
N TYR A 233 -4.24 2.58 -13.04
CA TYR A 233 -3.95 3.44 -14.19
C TYR A 233 -5.05 4.49 -14.41
N LEU A 234 -6.31 4.09 -14.28
CA LEU A 234 -7.45 5.00 -14.36
C LEU A 234 -7.35 6.14 -13.34
N VAL A 235 -7.10 5.82 -12.06
CA VAL A 235 -6.95 6.82 -10.98
C VAL A 235 -5.78 7.74 -11.25
N ASN A 236 -4.62 7.20 -11.65
CA ASN A 236 -3.47 8.03 -12.01
C ASN A 236 -3.80 9.00 -13.13
N ASP A 237 -4.36 8.50 -14.22
CA ASP A 237 -4.61 9.32 -15.40
C ASP A 237 -5.67 10.39 -15.12
N ALA A 238 -6.74 10.03 -14.41
CA ALA A 238 -7.74 11.00 -13.97
C ALA A 238 -7.13 12.09 -13.06
N CYS A 239 -6.25 11.72 -12.12
CA CYS A 239 -5.54 12.68 -11.27
C CYS A 239 -4.64 13.61 -12.07
N VAL A 240 -3.92 13.11 -13.08
CA VAL A 240 -3.09 13.94 -13.96
C VAL A 240 -3.95 14.93 -14.75
N LEU A 241 -5.05 14.46 -15.36
CA LEU A 241 -5.95 15.30 -16.14
C LEU A 241 -6.64 16.38 -15.30
N LEU A 242 -6.98 16.05 -14.05
CA LEU A 242 -7.60 16.99 -13.09
C LEU A 242 -6.58 17.86 -12.34
N GLY A 243 -5.29 17.61 -12.48
CA GLY A 243 -4.24 18.28 -11.72
C GLY A 243 -4.34 18.02 -10.22
N LYS A 244 -4.68 16.81 -9.79
CA LYS A 244 -4.84 16.42 -8.38
C LYS A 244 -3.73 15.48 -7.93
N PRO A 245 -3.33 15.54 -6.65
CA PRO A 245 -2.40 14.57 -6.09
C PRO A 245 -3.09 13.20 -5.94
N ASN A 246 -2.33 12.14 -6.25
CA ASN A 246 -2.70 10.76 -6.00
C ASN A 246 -1.75 10.16 -4.94
N VAL A 247 -2.28 9.85 -3.77
CA VAL A 247 -1.54 9.19 -2.69
C VAL A 247 -1.60 7.69 -2.90
N TYR A 248 -0.53 7.15 -3.45
CA TYR A 248 -0.40 5.77 -3.87
C TYR A 248 0.02 4.84 -2.74
N GLY A 249 -0.59 3.67 -2.68
CA GLY A 249 -0.17 2.54 -1.87
C GLY A 249 -0.30 1.22 -2.63
N SER A 250 0.60 0.29 -2.37
CA SER A 250 0.54 -1.07 -2.93
C SER A 250 1.12 -2.06 -1.95
N ILE A 251 0.59 -3.27 -1.95
CA ILE A 251 1.04 -4.37 -1.09
C ILE A 251 1.06 -5.66 -1.90
N PHE A 252 2.03 -6.51 -1.59
CA PHE A 252 2.09 -7.87 -2.11
C PHE A 252 2.84 -8.77 -1.13
N ARG A 253 2.19 -9.84 -0.65
CA ARG A 253 2.75 -10.80 0.34
C ARG A 253 3.28 -10.09 1.60
N PHE A 254 4.60 -9.83 1.64
CA PHE A 254 5.32 -9.18 2.75
C PHE A 254 5.94 -7.84 2.33
N GLU A 255 5.65 -7.36 1.13
CA GLU A 255 6.21 -6.12 0.60
C GLU A 255 5.14 -5.04 0.48
N GLY A 256 5.51 -3.82 0.80
CA GLY A 256 4.67 -2.64 0.67
C GLY A 256 5.37 -1.51 -0.06
N GLN A 257 4.59 -0.69 -0.74
CA GLN A 257 5.07 0.51 -1.44
C GLN A 257 4.15 1.68 -1.14
N ALA A 258 4.71 2.88 -1.05
CA ALA A 258 3.96 4.12 -0.96
C ALA A 258 4.67 5.25 -1.70
N SER A 259 3.90 6.17 -2.28
CA SER A 259 4.38 7.38 -2.96
C SER A 259 3.27 8.42 -3.01
N VAL A 260 3.60 9.65 -3.40
CA VAL A 260 2.63 10.66 -3.82
C VAL A 260 2.93 11.06 -5.25
N PHE A 261 1.99 10.83 -6.14
CA PHE A 261 2.08 11.22 -7.55
C PHE A 261 1.34 12.53 -7.77
N ASP A 262 2.08 13.60 -8.02
CA ASP A 262 1.55 14.90 -8.45
C ASP A 262 2.32 15.38 -9.67
N SER A 263 1.72 15.25 -10.84
CA SER A 263 2.35 15.57 -12.13
C SER A 263 2.75 17.04 -12.29
N ARG A 264 2.27 17.92 -11.43
CA ARG A 264 2.64 19.37 -11.42
C ARG A 264 3.99 19.61 -10.75
N GLN A 265 4.38 18.73 -9.80
CA GLN A 265 5.58 18.88 -8.97
C GLN A 265 6.60 17.74 -9.16
N GLY A 266 6.18 16.61 -9.73
CA GLY A 266 7.01 15.42 -9.85
C GLY A 266 6.48 14.40 -10.88
N PRO A 267 6.88 13.14 -10.75
CA PRO A 267 6.42 12.06 -11.61
C PRO A 267 4.95 11.69 -11.33
N CYS A 268 4.29 11.10 -12.32
CA CYS A 268 3.05 10.34 -12.14
C CYS A 268 3.35 8.83 -12.07
N TYR A 269 2.33 8.00 -11.82
CA TYR A 269 2.47 6.55 -11.76
C TYR A 269 3.03 5.96 -13.07
N ARG A 270 2.63 6.50 -14.24
CA ARG A 270 3.15 6.06 -15.55
C ARG A 270 4.62 6.40 -15.78
N CYS A 271 5.18 7.40 -15.08
CA CYS A 271 6.63 7.64 -15.13
C CYS A 271 7.44 6.49 -14.50
N LEU A 272 6.83 5.76 -13.55
CA LEU A 272 7.44 4.59 -12.91
C LEU A 272 7.07 3.29 -13.65
N TYR A 273 5.80 3.15 -14.03
CA TYR A 273 5.24 1.97 -14.70
C TYR A 273 4.51 2.42 -15.96
N SER A 274 5.23 2.49 -17.09
CA SER A 274 4.66 2.96 -18.37
C SER A 274 3.58 2.03 -18.91
N GLU A 275 3.72 0.73 -18.66
CA GLU A 275 2.84 -0.34 -19.10
C GLU A 275 2.52 -1.30 -17.95
N PRO A 276 1.33 -1.91 -17.92
CA PRO A 276 1.00 -2.94 -16.96
C PRO A 276 1.80 -4.22 -17.24
N PRO A 277 2.04 -5.06 -16.21
CA PRO A 277 2.60 -6.39 -16.44
C PRO A 277 1.62 -7.21 -17.29
N PRO A 278 2.14 -8.13 -18.14
CA PRO A 278 1.28 -9.05 -18.89
C PRO A 278 0.30 -9.80 -17.97
N PRO A 279 -0.94 -10.05 -18.44
CA PRO A 279 -1.95 -10.75 -17.64
C PRO A 279 -1.43 -12.07 -17.07
N GLY A 280 -1.67 -12.31 -15.78
CA GLY A 280 -1.26 -13.53 -15.07
C GLY A 280 0.24 -13.64 -14.78
N LEU A 281 1.06 -12.60 -15.03
CA LEU A 281 2.48 -12.58 -14.61
C LEU A 281 2.60 -12.20 -13.12
N VAL A 282 1.78 -11.27 -12.68
CA VAL A 282 1.72 -10.84 -11.26
C VAL A 282 0.40 -11.35 -10.68
N PRO A 283 0.45 -12.28 -9.72
CA PRO A 283 -0.75 -12.80 -9.08
C PRO A 283 -1.45 -11.68 -8.27
N SER A 284 -2.77 -11.75 -8.21
CA SER A 284 -3.59 -10.89 -7.35
C SER A 284 -3.32 -11.17 -5.86
N CYS A 285 -3.79 -10.29 -4.97
CA CYS A 285 -3.73 -10.53 -3.53
C CYS A 285 -4.52 -11.79 -3.11
N ALA A 286 -5.56 -12.15 -3.86
CA ALA A 286 -6.32 -13.37 -3.63
C ALA A 286 -5.51 -14.63 -3.99
N GLU A 287 -4.66 -14.56 -5.01
CA GLU A 287 -3.83 -15.69 -5.45
C GLU A 287 -2.48 -15.76 -4.73
N GLY A 288 -1.87 -14.60 -4.48
CA GLY A 288 -0.54 -14.50 -3.87
C GLY A 288 -0.55 -14.54 -2.35
N GLY A 289 -1.69 -14.28 -1.73
CA GLY A 289 -1.82 -14.04 -0.30
C GLY A 289 -1.28 -12.68 0.13
N VAL A 290 -1.70 -12.22 1.30
CA VAL A 290 -1.24 -10.96 1.90
C VAL A 290 -1.27 -11.07 3.42
N LEU A 291 -0.20 -10.63 4.07
CA LEU A 291 -0.16 -10.52 5.53
C LEU A 291 -1.07 -9.37 5.98
N GLY A 292 -2.12 -9.68 6.76
CA GLY A 292 -3.20 -8.72 7.07
C GLY A 292 -2.78 -7.42 7.76
N VAL A 293 -1.66 -7.40 8.48
CA VAL A 293 -1.12 -6.17 9.08
C VAL A 293 -0.45 -5.25 8.06
N LEU A 294 -0.01 -5.77 6.91
CA LEU A 294 0.73 -5.00 5.91
C LEU A 294 -0.08 -3.83 5.33
N PRO A 295 -1.35 -4.01 4.90
CA PRO A 295 -2.17 -2.87 4.52
C PRO A 295 -2.40 -1.88 5.66
N GLY A 296 -2.37 -2.32 6.93
CA GLY A 296 -2.39 -1.46 8.10
C GLY A 296 -1.21 -0.48 8.13
N ILE A 297 0.00 -0.97 7.83
CA ILE A 297 1.21 -0.14 7.79
C ILE A 297 1.17 0.82 6.60
N ILE A 298 0.94 0.31 5.39
CA ILE A 298 0.98 1.12 4.16
C ILE A 298 -0.19 2.11 4.11
N GLY A 299 -1.41 1.70 4.47
CA GLY A 299 -2.57 2.60 4.53
C GLY A 299 -2.41 3.69 5.59
N SER A 300 -1.73 3.41 6.72
CA SER A 300 -1.37 4.45 7.70
C SER A 300 -0.35 5.45 7.14
N ILE A 301 0.61 4.99 6.32
CA ILE A 301 1.54 5.88 5.60
C ILE A 301 0.78 6.73 4.59
N GLN A 302 -0.18 6.16 3.84
CA GLN A 302 -1.04 6.94 2.94
C GLN A 302 -1.85 8.00 3.71
N ALA A 303 -2.42 7.65 4.88
CA ALA A 303 -3.11 8.62 5.73
C ALA A 303 -2.17 9.74 6.19
N LEU A 304 -0.95 9.40 6.62
CA LEU A 304 0.07 10.38 7.02
C LEU A 304 0.45 11.32 5.89
N GLU A 305 0.70 10.81 4.68
CA GLU A 305 1.02 11.63 3.51
C GLU A 305 -0.15 12.54 3.12
N THR A 306 -1.37 12.04 3.20
CA THR A 306 -2.59 12.82 2.97
C THR A 306 -2.72 13.96 3.97
N ILE A 307 -2.51 13.70 5.27
CA ILE A 307 -2.54 14.72 6.33
C ILE A 307 -1.44 15.76 6.10
N LYS A 308 -0.20 15.34 5.85
CA LYS A 308 0.93 16.23 5.54
C LYS A 308 0.62 17.14 4.36
N TRP A 309 0.03 16.57 3.30
CA TRP A 309 -0.38 17.33 2.12
C TRP A 309 -1.41 18.41 2.46
N ILE A 310 -2.46 18.07 3.23
CA ILE A 310 -3.52 19.01 3.62
C ILE A 310 -2.97 20.14 4.47
N ILE A 311 -2.18 19.83 5.48
CA ILE A 311 -1.64 20.86 6.38
C ILE A 311 -0.51 21.67 5.75
N GLY A 312 0.15 21.12 4.73
CA GLY A 312 1.30 21.73 4.06
C GLY A 312 2.56 21.70 4.93
N ALA A 313 2.79 20.59 5.64
CA ALA A 313 3.93 20.41 6.54
C ALA A 313 4.70 19.13 6.27
N GLY A 314 6.02 19.16 6.51
CA GLY A 314 6.93 18.05 6.28
C GLY A 314 7.23 17.81 4.80
N ASP A 315 8.11 16.84 4.53
CA ASP A 315 8.53 16.46 3.19
C ASP A 315 7.60 15.39 2.64
N SER A 316 6.87 15.70 1.57
CA SER A 316 6.00 14.75 0.87
C SER A 316 6.80 13.67 0.14
N LEU A 317 6.19 12.51 -0.09
CA LEU A 317 6.73 11.46 -0.96
C LEU A 317 6.63 11.78 -2.48
N VAL A 318 6.40 13.01 -2.88
CA VAL A 318 6.49 13.41 -4.29
C VAL A 318 7.92 13.23 -4.80
N GLY A 319 8.07 12.49 -5.91
CA GLY A 319 9.40 12.15 -6.46
C GLY A 319 10.16 11.09 -5.65
N ARG A 320 9.52 10.42 -4.70
CA ARG A 320 10.10 9.38 -3.85
C ARG A 320 9.20 8.15 -3.80
N LEU A 321 9.77 6.96 -3.89
CA LEU A 321 9.08 5.69 -3.66
C LEU A 321 9.60 5.07 -2.37
N LEU A 322 8.74 4.95 -1.39
CA LEU A 322 9.01 4.20 -0.17
C LEU A 322 8.73 2.72 -0.41
N LEU A 323 9.72 1.87 -0.15
CA LEU A 323 9.62 0.42 -0.18
C LEU A 323 9.69 -0.11 1.25
N PHE A 324 8.83 -1.04 1.60
CA PHE A 324 8.80 -1.70 2.90
C PHE A 324 8.92 -3.22 2.74
N ASP A 325 9.94 -3.82 3.37
CA ASP A 325 10.13 -5.27 3.51
C ASP A 325 9.72 -5.65 4.94
N ALA A 326 8.54 -6.26 5.08
CA ALA A 326 7.99 -6.59 6.40
C ALA A 326 8.74 -7.74 7.09
N LEU A 327 9.36 -8.67 6.33
CA LEU A 327 10.13 -9.76 6.93
C LEU A 327 11.42 -9.26 7.57
N LYS A 328 12.02 -8.18 7.04
CA LYS A 328 13.23 -7.55 7.58
C LYS A 328 12.94 -6.30 8.40
N LEU A 329 11.66 -5.86 8.45
CA LEU A 329 11.23 -4.59 9.03
C LEU A 329 12.09 -3.42 8.52
N ARG A 330 12.35 -3.38 7.21
CA ARG A 330 13.23 -2.41 6.59
C ARG A 330 12.47 -1.51 5.61
N PHE A 331 12.65 -0.21 5.79
CA PHE A 331 12.24 0.80 4.82
C PHE A 331 13.42 1.18 3.94
N ARG A 332 13.15 1.36 2.65
CA ARG A 332 14.08 1.92 1.66
C ARG A 332 13.37 2.98 0.86
N GLU A 333 14.09 4.00 0.47
CA GLU A 333 13.56 5.07 -0.36
C GLU A 333 14.32 5.12 -1.69
N LEU A 334 13.57 5.22 -2.80
CA LEU A 334 14.10 5.40 -4.14
C LEU A 334 13.66 6.77 -4.66
N GLN A 335 14.58 7.46 -5.33
CA GLN A 335 14.27 8.72 -6.01
C GLN A 335 13.60 8.44 -7.34
N LEU A 336 12.43 9.03 -7.57
CA LEU A 336 11.69 8.96 -8.81
C LEU A 336 11.85 10.27 -9.58
N ARG A 337 12.06 10.15 -10.89
CA ARG A 337 12.12 11.32 -11.78
C ARG A 337 10.95 11.31 -12.74
N LYS A 338 10.48 12.50 -13.10
CA LYS A 338 9.49 12.65 -14.16
C LYS A 338 10.10 12.24 -15.48
N ASP A 339 9.37 11.39 -16.22
CA ASP A 339 9.77 10.96 -17.55
C ASP A 339 9.29 11.99 -18.58
N PRO A 340 10.21 12.64 -19.33
CA PRO A 340 9.83 13.58 -20.39
C PRO A 340 8.99 12.96 -21.50
N SER A 341 9.12 11.63 -21.71
CA SER A 341 8.37 10.87 -22.71
C SER A 341 7.08 10.25 -22.19
N CYS A 342 6.73 10.49 -20.91
CA CYS A 342 5.54 9.91 -20.31
C CYS A 342 4.29 10.24 -21.13
N PRO A 343 3.47 9.24 -21.49
CA PRO A 343 2.35 9.42 -22.43
C PRO A 343 1.24 10.33 -21.88
N ILE A 344 1.18 10.61 -20.56
CA ILE A 344 0.13 11.47 -19.99
C ILE A 344 0.67 12.75 -19.34
N CYS A 345 1.84 12.72 -18.70
CA CYS A 345 2.38 13.89 -18.01
C CYS A 345 3.70 14.42 -18.59
N GLY A 346 4.23 13.79 -19.66
CA GLY A 346 5.45 14.21 -20.33
C GLY A 346 5.32 15.51 -21.10
N GLU A 347 6.36 15.86 -21.85
CA GLU A 347 6.40 17.11 -22.63
C GLU A 347 5.44 17.11 -23.84
N GLN A 348 5.18 15.93 -24.40
CA GLN A 348 4.26 15.72 -25.54
C GLN A 348 3.27 14.60 -25.22
N PRO A 349 2.29 14.83 -24.34
CA PRO A 349 1.37 13.79 -23.92
C PRO A 349 0.48 13.33 -25.08
N THR A 350 0.37 12.02 -25.22
CA THR A 350 -0.50 11.35 -26.22
C THR A 350 -1.85 10.99 -25.60
N ILE A 351 -1.93 10.73 -24.30
CA ILE A 351 -3.16 10.48 -23.56
C ILE A 351 -3.70 11.82 -23.08
N ARG A 352 -4.85 12.25 -23.61
CA ARG A 352 -5.52 13.50 -23.29
C ARG A 352 -6.93 13.34 -22.75
N GLU A 353 -7.42 12.11 -22.74
CA GLU A 353 -8.70 11.68 -22.21
C GLU A 353 -8.53 10.27 -21.61
N LEU A 354 -9.49 9.84 -20.79
CA LEU A 354 -9.44 8.51 -20.20
C LEU A 354 -9.68 7.45 -21.28
N ILE A 355 -8.92 6.37 -21.20
CA ILE A 355 -8.92 5.27 -22.17
C ILE A 355 -9.69 4.05 -21.65
N ASP A 356 -9.77 2.98 -22.42
CA ASP A 356 -10.20 1.68 -21.93
C ASP A 356 -9.06 1.00 -21.16
N TYR A 357 -9.14 1.02 -19.83
CA TYR A 357 -8.10 0.47 -18.94
C TYR A 357 -8.16 -1.04 -18.82
N GLU A 358 -9.31 -1.66 -19.05
CA GLU A 358 -9.42 -3.12 -19.07
C GLU A 358 -8.70 -3.66 -20.32
N ALA A 359 -8.98 -3.11 -21.49
CA ALA A 359 -8.26 -3.46 -22.72
C ALA A 359 -6.76 -3.12 -22.63
N PHE A 360 -6.40 -1.95 -22.05
CA PHE A 360 -4.99 -1.55 -21.86
C PHE A 360 -4.21 -2.52 -20.96
N CYS A 361 -4.84 -3.08 -19.94
CA CYS A 361 -4.25 -4.08 -19.06
C CYS A 361 -4.43 -5.53 -19.56
N GLY A 362 -4.99 -5.71 -20.75
CA GLY A 362 -5.23 -7.02 -21.33
C GLY A 362 -6.33 -7.83 -20.64
N ILE A 363 -7.19 -7.18 -19.83
CA ILE A 363 -8.34 -7.81 -19.21
C ILE A 363 -9.48 -7.72 -20.23
N GLY A 364 -9.96 -8.86 -20.69
CA GLY A 364 -10.95 -8.94 -21.76
C GLY A 364 -10.37 -9.43 -23.10
N ALA A 365 -9.06 -9.29 -23.35
CA ALA A 365 -8.32 -10.24 -24.14
C ALA A 365 -7.79 -11.32 -23.17
N GLU A 366 -8.67 -12.11 -22.55
CA GLU A 366 -8.21 -13.43 -22.19
C GLU A 366 -7.60 -13.97 -23.47
N PRO A 367 -6.32 -14.43 -23.47
CA PRO A 367 -5.95 -15.38 -24.47
C PRO A 367 -7.03 -16.44 -24.28
N ALA A 368 -7.89 -16.58 -25.26
CA ALA A 368 -8.83 -17.69 -25.29
C ALA A 368 -7.91 -18.92 -25.26
N TYR A 369 -7.61 -19.41 -24.05
CA TYR A 369 -7.00 -20.71 -23.89
C TYR A 369 -8.10 -21.64 -24.36
N ASP A 370 -8.15 -21.81 -25.69
CA ASP A 370 -9.08 -22.70 -26.35
C ASP A 370 -8.65 -24.11 -26.03
N GLY A 371 -9.38 -24.73 -25.15
CA GLY A 371 -9.10 -26.07 -24.70
C GLY A 371 -10.35 -26.70 -24.08
N PRO A 372 -10.49 -28.01 -24.17
CA PRO A 372 -11.63 -28.69 -23.57
C PRO A 372 -11.62 -28.53 -22.05
N GLU A 373 -12.71 -28.00 -21.52
CA GLU A 373 -12.98 -27.99 -20.10
C GLU A 373 -13.91 -29.15 -19.70
N VAL A 374 -13.90 -29.47 -18.43
CA VAL A 374 -14.82 -30.39 -17.78
C VAL A 374 -15.42 -29.71 -16.55
N THR A 375 -16.73 -29.83 -16.35
CA THR A 375 -17.39 -29.28 -15.14
C THR A 375 -17.06 -30.13 -13.90
N ALA A 376 -17.27 -29.56 -12.72
CA ALA A 376 -17.04 -30.28 -11.46
C ALA A 376 -17.93 -31.54 -11.36
N GLU A 377 -19.17 -31.44 -11.78
CA GLU A 377 -20.14 -32.53 -11.77
C GLU A 377 -19.77 -33.67 -12.77
N GLU A 378 -19.27 -33.27 -13.95
CA GLU A 378 -18.79 -34.26 -14.93
C GLU A 378 -17.52 -34.95 -14.45
N LEU A 379 -16.55 -34.19 -13.93
CA LEU A 379 -15.30 -34.72 -13.37
C LEU A 379 -15.61 -35.72 -12.23
N SER A 380 -16.49 -35.37 -11.29
CA SER A 380 -16.87 -36.23 -10.18
C SER A 380 -17.43 -37.58 -10.64
N ARG A 381 -18.28 -37.55 -11.67
CA ARG A 381 -18.82 -38.78 -12.29
C ARG A 381 -17.74 -39.60 -12.99
N GLU A 382 -16.86 -38.92 -13.72
CA GLU A 382 -15.77 -39.62 -14.43
C GLU A 382 -14.75 -40.26 -13.49
N MET A 383 -14.40 -39.60 -12.37
CA MET A 383 -13.52 -40.18 -11.34
C MET A 383 -14.10 -41.46 -10.76
N GLN A 384 -15.41 -41.50 -10.53
CA GLN A 384 -16.08 -42.73 -10.05
C GLN A 384 -16.11 -43.84 -11.08
N GLN A 385 -16.19 -43.51 -12.37
CA GLN A 385 -16.34 -44.50 -13.47
C GLN A 385 -14.98 -45.04 -13.97
N LYS A 386 -14.00 -44.11 -14.15
CA LYS A 386 -12.71 -44.40 -14.80
C LYS A 386 -11.62 -44.80 -13.81
N GLY A 387 -11.77 -44.43 -12.55
CA GLY A 387 -10.76 -44.73 -11.53
C GLY A 387 -9.36 -44.26 -11.93
N PRO A 388 -8.35 -45.16 -11.86
CA PRO A 388 -6.94 -44.83 -12.12
C PRO A 388 -6.59 -44.47 -13.59
N GLU A 389 -7.52 -44.67 -14.53
CA GLU A 389 -7.30 -44.28 -15.94
C GLU A 389 -7.41 -42.73 -16.17
N LEU A 390 -8.06 -42.05 -15.20
CA LEU A 390 -8.15 -40.59 -15.17
C LEU A 390 -7.10 -40.02 -14.20
N VAL A 391 -6.17 -39.25 -14.70
CA VAL A 391 -5.13 -38.57 -13.91
C VAL A 391 -5.55 -37.15 -13.63
N LEU A 392 -5.85 -36.85 -12.36
CA LEU A 392 -6.16 -35.48 -11.92
C LEU A 392 -4.87 -34.80 -11.42
N ILE A 393 -4.50 -33.68 -12.02
CA ILE A 393 -3.29 -32.92 -11.66
C ILE A 393 -3.67 -31.57 -11.06
N ASP A 394 -3.27 -31.37 -9.81
CA ASP A 394 -3.31 -30.05 -9.16
C ASP A 394 -2.04 -29.28 -9.48
N VAL A 395 -2.18 -28.14 -10.16
CA VAL A 395 -1.05 -27.31 -10.57
C VAL A 395 -0.82 -26.12 -9.64
N ARG A 396 -1.42 -26.16 -8.44
CA ARG A 396 -1.22 -25.14 -7.39
C ARG A 396 0.10 -25.37 -6.67
N GLU A 397 0.40 -24.46 -5.73
CA GLU A 397 1.58 -24.57 -4.88
C GLU A 397 1.34 -25.50 -3.66
N PRO A 398 2.39 -26.08 -3.05
CA PRO A 398 2.25 -26.99 -1.90
C PRO A 398 1.45 -26.41 -0.74
N HIS A 399 1.60 -25.15 -0.42
CA HIS A 399 0.85 -24.51 0.65
C HIS A 399 -0.65 -24.37 0.37
N GLU A 400 -1.05 -24.26 -0.92
CA GLU A 400 -2.47 -24.28 -1.32
C GLU A 400 -3.06 -25.69 -1.19
N TRP A 401 -2.26 -26.71 -1.50
CA TRP A 401 -2.63 -28.11 -1.34
C TRP A 401 -2.87 -28.47 0.13
N GLU A 402 -2.08 -27.94 1.05
CA GLU A 402 -2.25 -28.17 2.49
C GLU A 402 -3.55 -27.58 3.04
N ILE A 403 -4.12 -26.54 2.42
CA ILE A 403 -5.39 -25.95 2.83
C ILE A 403 -6.56 -26.87 2.45
N ALA A 404 -6.59 -27.32 1.20
CA ALA A 404 -7.59 -28.20 0.65
C ALA A 404 -7.07 -28.83 -0.65
N HIS A 405 -7.47 -30.07 -0.97
CA HIS A 405 -7.17 -30.72 -2.23
C HIS A 405 -8.27 -31.73 -2.59
N ILE A 406 -8.44 -31.97 -3.88
CA ILE A 406 -9.39 -32.99 -4.37
C ILE A 406 -8.75 -34.39 -4.13
N GLU A 407 -9.48 -35.26 -3.49
CA GLU A 407 -9.00 -36.62 -3.23
C GLU A 407 -8.65 -37.36 -4.54
N GLY A 408 -7.50 -38.01 -4.57
CA GLY A 408 -6.97 -38.67 -5.77
C GLY A 408 -6.24 -37.77 -6.74
N ALA A 409 -6.18 -36.46 -6.52
CA ALA A 409 -5.37 -35.56 -7.30
C ALA A 409 -3.86 -35.74 -6.99
N ARG A 410 -3.02 -35.43 -7.98
CA ARG A 410 -1.57 -35.42 -7.86
C ARG A 410 -1.06 -33.98 -7.93
N LEU A 411 -0.33 -33.53 -6.92
CA LEU A 411 0.27 -32.20 -6.92
C LEU A 411 1.50 -32.16 -7.82
N ILE A 412 1.43 -31.32 -8.86
CA ILE A 412 2.55 -30.95 -9.74
C ILE A 412 2.44 -29.46 -9.98
N PRO A 413 3.10 -28.61 -9.18
CA PRO A 413 3.06 -27.16 -9.36
C PRO A 413 3.36 -26.74 -10.80
N LEU A 414 2.64 -25.73 -11.29
CA LEU A 414 2.74 -25.29 -12.69
C LEU A 414 4.20 -25.00 -13.10
N GLY A 415 4.99 -24.39 -12.20
CA GLY A 415 6.40 -24.10 -12.44
C GLY A 415 7.30 -25.34 -12.57
N GLN A 416 6.88 -26.48 -11.98
CA GLN A 416 7.62 -27.76 -12.04
C GLN A 416 7.12 -28.67 -13.16
N LEU A 417 5.95 -28.39 -13.73
CA LEU A 417 5.30 -29.26 -14.71
C LEU A 417 6.21 -29.58 -15.92
N PRO A 418 6.94 -28.62 -16.53
CA PRO A 418 7.83 -28.92 -17.67
C PRO A 418 8.92 -29.94 -17.36
N GLU A 419 9.45 -29.94 -16.15
CA GLU A 419 10.52 -30.85 -15.70
C GLU A 419 9.99 -32.25 -15.34
N ARG A 420 8.68 -32.35 -15.03
CA ARG A 420 8.03 -33.55 -14.53
C ARG A 420 7.12 -34.23 -15.55
N LEU A 421 7.15 -33.83 -16.81
CA LEU A 421 6.38 -34.44 -17.90
C LEU A 421 6.66 -35.93 -18.05
N GLY A 422 7.89 -36.39 -17.80
CA GLY A 422 8.29 -37.80 -17.87
C GLY A 422 7.65 -38.71 -16.81
N GLU A 423 6.99 -38.11 -15.81
CA GLU A 423 6.25 -38.88 -14.79
C GLU A 423 4.81 -39.21 -15.23
N LEU A 424 4.35 -38.65 -16.36
CA LEU A 424 3.00 -38.77 -16.87
C LEU A 424 2.97 -39.78 -18.02
N ASP A 425 1.96 -40.63 -18.04
CA ASP A 425 1.72 -41.50 -19.18
C ASP A 425 1.12 -40.67 -20.34
N GLY A 426 1.80 -40.68 -21.49
CA GLY A 426 1.37 -39.95 -22.70
C GLY A 426 -0.01 -40.39 -23.23
N HIS A 427 -0.51 -41.54 -22.84
CA HIS A 427 -1.84 -42.06 -23.23
C HIS A 427 -2.92 -41.82 -22.17
N ALA A 428 -2.56 -41.39 -20.97
CA ALA A 428 -3.52 -41.10 -19.90
C ALA A 428 -4.49 -40.01 -20.28
N GLU A 429 -5.68 -40.09 -19.73
CA GLU A 429 -6.63 -38.97 -19.76
C GLU A 429 -6.35 -38.06 -18.57
N ILE A 430 -5.91 -36.82 -18.86
CA ILE A 430 -5.45 -35.88 -17.85
C ILE A 430 -6.47 -34.77 -17.68
N VAL A 431 -6.82 -34.48 -16.42
CA VAL A 431 -7.54 -33.27 -16.05
C VAL A 431 -6.63 -32.43 -15.16
N THR A 432 -6.39 -31.20 -15.56
CA THR A 432 -5.65 -30.22 -14.75
C THR A 432 -6.61 -29.35 -13.98
N HIS A 433 -6.28 -29.00 -12.73
CA HIS A 433 -7.01 -27.99 -11.99
C HIS A 433 -6.07 -27.05 -11.22
N CYS A 434 -6.57 -25.86 -10.91
CA CYS A 434 -5.95 -24.93 -10.01
C CYS A 434 -7.03 -24.31 -9.11
N HIS A 435 -6.85 -23.08 -8.61
CA HIS A 435 -7.88 -22.46 -7.78
C HIS A 435 -9.14 -22.10 -8.60
N HIS A 436 -9.02 -21.27 -9.65
CA HIS A 436 -10.16 -20.79 -10.46
C HIS A 436 -10.13 -21.16 -11.96
N GLY A 437 -9.15 -21.94 -12.43
CA GLY A 437 -9.08 -22.37 -13.84
C GLY A 437 -7.92 -21.76 -14.67
N VAL A 438 -7.42 -20.58 -14.36
CA VAL A 438 -6.41 -19.85 -15.17
C VAL A 438 -5.08 -20.62 -15.27
N ARG A 439 -4.49 -21.04 -14.14
CA ARG A 439 -3.23 -21.80 -14.11
C ARG A 439 -3.37 -23.18 -14.74
N SER A 440 -4.52 -23.82 -14.57
CA SER A 440 -4.80 -25.15 -15.17
C SER A 440 -4.95 -25.11 -16.67
N MET A 441 -5.48 -24.01 -17.22
CA MET A 441 -5.50 -23.80 -18.69
C MET A 441 -4.09 -23.63 -19.25
N LYS A 442 -3.19 -22.90 -18.55
CA LYS A 442 -1.76 -22.83 -18.93
C LYS A 442 -1.09 -24.20 -18.89
N ALA A 443 -1.37 -25.00 -17.87
CA ALA A 443 -0.89 -26.38 -17.74
C ALA A 443 -1.38 -27.26 -18.89
N LEU A 444 -2.66 -27.14 -19.25
CA LEU A 444 -3.25 -27.83 -20.40
C LEU A 444 -2.49 -27.50 -21.71
N GLN A 445 -2.16 -26.22 -21.95
CA GLN A 445 -1.39 -25.80 -23.13
C GLN A 445 0.03 -26.39 -23.12
N LEU A 446 0.71 -26.37 -21.97
CA LEU A 446 2.03 -26.98 -21.80
C LEU A 446 2.00 -28.49 -22.12
N LEU A 447 1.02 -29.19 -21.57
CA LEU A 447 0.86 -30.64 -21.81
C LEU A 447 0.55 -30.93 -23.27
N LYS A 448 -0.34 -30.18 -23.92
CA LYS A 448 -0.62 -30.32 -25.36
C LYS A 448 0.61 -30.06 -26.22
N GLY A 449 1.37 -28.99 -25.89
CA GLY A 449 2.64 -28.69 -26.56
C GLY A 449 3.69 -29.78 -26.41
N ALA A 450 3.64 -30.56 -25.31
CA ALA A 450 4.50 -31.70 -25.06
C ALA A 450 3.97 -33.02 -25.67
N GLY A 451 2.84 -32.99 -26.40
CA GLY A 451 2.32 -34.16 -27.14
C GLY A 451 1.20 -34.95 -26.43
N PHE A 452 0.74 -34.51 -25.26
CA PHE A 452 -0.39 -35.14 -24.60
C PHE A 452 -1.71 -34.72 -25.29
N SER A 453 -2.42 -35.69 -25.87
CA SER A 453 -3.61 -35.44 -26.71
C SER A 453 -4.93 -35.40 -25.92
N ARG A 454 -4.98 -36.01 -24.72
CA ARG A 454 -6.21 -36.21 -23.92
C ARG A 454 -6.14 -35.39 -22.63
N VAL A 455 -6.06 -34.07 -22.80
CA VAL A 455 -5.93 -33.13 -21.66
C VAL A 455 -7.12 -32.19 -21.63
N ARG A 456 -7.74 -32.01 -20.45
CA ARG A 456 -8.83 -31.07 -20.14
C ARG A 456 -8.49 -30.25 -18.90
N SER A 457 -9.15 -29.12 -18.69
CA SER A 457 -9.08 -28.32 -17.48
C SER A 457 -10.39 -28.37 -16.73
N LEU A 458 -10.34 -28.40 -15.40
CA LEU A 458 -11.52 -28.26 -14.54
C LEU A 458 -12.01 -26.81 -14.57
N ALA A 459 -13.20 -26.59 -15.13
CA ALA A 459 -13.84 -25.30 -15.19
C ALA A 459 -14.11 -24.75 -13.78
N GLY A 460 -13.64 -23.52 -13.51
CA GLY A 460 -13.72 -22.88 -12.20
C GLY A 460 -12.82 -23.49 -11.12
N GLY A 461 -11.98 -24.48 -11.45
CA GLY A 461 -10.98 -25.05 -10.55
C GLY A 461 -11.53 -25.71 -9.28
N ILE A 462 -10.68 -25.78 -8.25
CA ILE A 462 -11.07 -26.37 -6.95
C ILE A 462 -12.16 -25.55 -6.25
N ASP A 463 -12.28 -24.25 -6.53
CA ASP A 463 -13.35 -23.42 -5.97
C ASP A 463 -14.72 -23.89 -6.44
N ALA A 464 -14.89 -24.18 -7.75
CA ALA A 464 -16.11 -24.76 -8.29
C ALA A 464 -16.37 -26.18 -7.77
N TRP A 465 -15.31 -26.96 -7.52
CA TRP A 465 -15.43 -28.29 -6.89
C TRP A 465 -15.95 -28.19 -5.47
N ALA A 466 -15.37 -27.30 -4.65
CA ALA A 466 -15.80 -27.04 -3.27
C ALA A 466 -17.26 -26.55 -3.19
N ASP A 467 -17.68 -25.72 -4.15
CA ASP A 467 -19.02 -25.17 -4.19
C ASP A 467 -20.09 -26.22 -4.55
N ARG A 468 -19.78 -27.16 -5.46
CA ARG A 468 -20.79 -28.01 -6.11
C ARG A 468 -20.71 -29.48 -5.72
N ILE A 469 -19.52 -29.97 -5.34
CA ILE A 469 -19.28 -31.38 -5.07
C ILE A 469 -18.98 -31.61 -3.60
N GLU A 470 -18.09 -30.84 -3.01
CA GLU A 470 -17.61 -31.03 -1.65
C GLU A 470 -17.84 -29.77 -0.81
N VAL A 471 -19.12 -29.50 -0.53
CA VAL A 471 -19.61 -28.26 0.15
C VAL A 471 -18.96 -28.02 1.54
N GLY A 472 -18.27 -29.00 2.12
CA GLY A 472 -17.50 -28.86 3.36
C GLY A 472 -16.02 -28.54 3.18
N MET A 473 -15.52 -28.51 1.94
CA MET A 473 -14.12 -28.21 1.64
C MET A 473 -13.81 -26.75 1.97
N PRO A 474 -12.68 -26.46 2.65
CA PRO A 474 -12.26 -25.08 2.89
C PRO A 474 -12.07 -24.30 1.58
N ARG A 475 -12.67 -23.11 1.49
CA ARG A 475 -12.48 -22.14 0.39
C ARG A 475 -11.57 -21.02 0.88
N TYR A 476 -10.68 -20.50 0.04
CA TYR A 476 -9.67 -19.51 0.42
C TYR A 476 -9.40 -18.48 -0.71
#